data_937e3d94ecbd47923d6262325ba1d4cf
#
_entry.id   937e3d94ecbd47923d6262325ba1d4cf
#
_cell.length_a   1.000
_cell.length_b   1.000
_cell.length_c   1.000
_cell.angle_alpha   90.00
_cell.angle_beta   90.00
_cell.angle_gamma   90.00
#
_symmetry.space_group_name_H-M   'P 1'
#
loop_
_entity.id
_entity.type
_entity.pdbx_description
1 polymer ?
#
loop_
_entity_poly.entity_id
_entity_poly.type
_entity_poly.pdbx_seq_one_letter_code
_entity_poly.pdbx_strand_id
1 'polypeptide(L)'
;MDLLTTLKEQWPIFALIAWFGYKWWNSRRVVRLLPALKEKGAVLVDVRSAQEFAAGQAPGTINIPLPELGSRLHEIPRNAPVVLCCASGTRSGMAKLLLRKNGFRDVHNVGAWTKLAQS
;
A
#
# COMPACT_ATOMS: atom_id res chain seq x y z
N MET A 1 -16.93 -37.61 -0.65
CA MET A 1 -15.80 -36.87 -0.15
C MET A 1 -16.13 -36.26 1.19
N ASP A 2 -15.22 -36.46 2.14
CA ASP A 2 -15.37 -35.91 3.46
C ASP A 2 -15.08 -34.40 3.43
N LEU A 3 -15.83 -33.62 4.18
CA LEU A 3 -15.65 -32.16 4.29
C LEU A 3 -14.24 -31.81 4.76
N LEU A 4 -13.71 -32.56 5.73
CA LEU A 4 -12.35 -32.34 6.25
C LEU A 4 -11.29 -32.58 5.19
N THR A 5 -11.44 -33.58 4.32
CA THR A 5 -10.51 -33.83 3.22
C THR A 5 -10.55 -32.71 2.21
N THR A 6 -11.76 -32.23 1.86
CA THR A 6 -11.94 -31.11 0.95
C THR A 6 -11.28 -29.84 1.49
N LEU A 7 -11.46 -29.54 2.77
CA LEU A 7 -10.83 -28.38 3.41
C LEU A 7 -9.30 -28.48 3.42
N LYS A 8 -8.76 -29.67 3.68
CA LYS A 8 -7.31 -29.91 3.68
C LYS A 8 -6.70 -29.74 2.30
N GLU A 9 -7.41 -30.15 1.26
CA GLU A 9 -6.92 -30.09 -0.12
C GLU A 9 -7.07 -28.70 -0.73
N GLN A 10 -8.04 -27.91 -0.28
CA GLN A 10 -8.38 -26.61 -0.88
C GLN A 10 -7.99 -25.40 -0.02
N TRP A 11 -7.23 -25.61 1.06
CA TRP A 11 -6.81 -24.48 1.90
C TRP A 11 -6.05 -23.39 1.15
N PRO A 12 -5.24 -23.68 0.10
CA PRO A 12 -4.59 -22.59 -0.65
C PRO A 12 -5.58 -21.65 -1.31
N ILE A 13 -6.72 -22.17 -1.78
CA ILE A 13 -7.78 -21.36 -2.39
C ILE A 13 -8.42 -20.46 -1.34
N PHE A 14 -8.72 -21.01 -0.16
CA PHE A 14 -9.29 -20.23 0.95
C PHE A 14 -8.31 -19.15 1.43
N ALA A 15 -7.01 -19.49 1.49
CA ALA A 15 -5.97 -18.52 1.85
C ALA A 15 -5.89 -17.38 0.85
N LEU A 16 -5.99 -17.67 -0.46
CA LEU A 16 -6.00 -16.64 -1.50
C LEU A 16 -7.22 -15.73 -1.39
N ILE A 17 -8.40 -16.32 -1.19
CA ILE A 17 -9.65 -15.57 -1.03
C ILE A 17 -9.55 -14.63 0.18
N ALA A 18 -9.05 -15.14 1.31
CA ALA A 18 -8.87 -14.36 2.52
C ALA A 18 -7.87 -13.23 2.31
N TRP A 19 -6.76 -13.50 1.60
CA TRP A 19 -5.74 -12.50 1.32
C TRP A 19 -6.26 -11.38 0.42
N PHE A 20 -6.97 -11.72 -0.68
CA PHE A 20 -7.58 -10.74 -1.56
C PHE A 20 -8.69 -9.97 -0.85
N GLY A 21 -9.50 -10.65 -0.04
CA GLY A 21 -10.54 -10.00 0.75
C GLY A 21 -9.97 -8.99 1.75
N TYR A 22 -8.86 -9.35 2.41
CA TYR A 22 -8.16 -8.46 3.32
C TYR A 22 -7.59 -7.25 2.59
N LYS A 23 -6.93 -7.46 1.44
CA LYS A 23 -6.37 -6.37 0.65
C LYS A 23 -7.45 -5.39 0.20
N TRP A 24 -8.58 -5.93 -0.28
CA TRP A 24 -9.71 -5.13 -0.73
C TRP A 24 -10.29 -4.30 0.42
N TRP A 25 -10.54 -4.94 1.55
CA TRP A 25 -11.08 -4.28 2.73
C TRP A 25 -10.14 -3.19 3.25
N ASN A 26 -8.84 -3.51 3.36
CA ASN A 26 -7.83 -2.56 3.82
C ASN A 26 -7.74 -1.36 2.88
N SER A 27 -7.74 -1.60 1.58
CA SER A 27 -7.68 -0.54 0.58
C SER A 27 -8.87 0.40 0.68
N ARG A 28 -10.08 -0.14 0.82
CA ARG A 28 -11.28 0.67 0.98
C ARG A 28 -11.27 1.47 2.28
N ARG A 29 -10.76 0.87 3.33
CA ARG A 29 -10.60 1.55 4.62
C ARG A 29 -9.67 2.75 4.49
N VAL A 30 -8.52 2.56 3.84
CA VAL A 30 -7.55 3.64 3.65
C VAL A 30 -8.13 4.74 2.77
N VAL A 31 -8.84 4.39 1.69
CA VAL A 31 -9.49 5.38 0.83
C VAL A 31 -10.47 6.25 1.62
N ARG A 32 -11.23 5.65 2.53
CA ARG A 32 -12.16 6.42 3.39
C ARG A 32 -11.43 7.36 4.35
N LEU A 33 -10.22 6.99 4.77
CA LEU A 33 -9.42 7.81 5.68
C LEU A 33 -8.65 8.93 4.96
N LEU A 34 -8.52 8.85 3.63
CA LEU A 34 -7.70 9.80 2.87
C LEU A 34 -8.01 11.28 3.13
N PRO A 35 -9.28 11.72 3.14
CA PRO A 35 -9.54 13.13 3.40
C PRO A 35 -8.98 13.61 4.75
N ALA A 36 -9.17 12.82 5.80
CA ALA A 36 -8.65 13.15 7.13
C ALA A 36 -7.13 13.10 7.17
N LEU A 37 -6.52 12.12 6.48
CA LEU A 37 -5.07 12.01 6.40
C LEU A 37 -4.46 13.19 5.64
N LYS A 38 -5.08 13.60 4.55
CA LYS A 38 -4.63 14.77 3.78
C LYS A 38 -4.69 16.05 4.60
N GLU A 39 -5.74 16.23 5.42
CA GLU A 39 -5.84 17.36 6.33
C GLU A 39 -4.70 17.41 7.34
N LYS A 40 -4.18 16.25 7.74
CA LYS A 40 -3.03 16.13 8.65
C LYS A 40 -1.69 16.29 7.94
N GLY A 41 -1.69 16.62 6.64
CA GLY A 41 -0.47 16.78 5.87
C GLY A 41 0.16 15.49 5.40
N ALA A 42 -0.66 14.47 5.09
CA ALA A 42 -0.17 13.17 4.64
C ALA A 42 0.74 13.30 3.43
N VAL A 43 1.83 12.54 3.43
CA VAL A 43 2.74 12.40 2.30
C VAL A 43 2.32 11.19 1.49
N LEU A 44 2.07 11.39 0.19
CA LEU A 44 1.66 10.31 -0.70
C LEU A 44 2.89 9.82 -1.46
N VAL A 45 3.24 8.55 -1.27
CA VAL A 45 4.45 7.95 -1.86
C VAL A 45 4.06 6.80 -2.77
N ASP A 46 4.48 6.90 -4.04
CA ASP A 46 4.31 5.85 -5.04
C ASP A 46 5.62 5.06 -5.13
N VAL A 47 5.57 3.78 -4.80
CA VAL A 47 6.77 2.92 -4.77
C VAL A 47 6.95 2.10 -6.04
N ARG A 48 6.23 2.47 -7.12
CA ARG A 48 6.43 1.85 -8.45
C ARG A 48 7.76 2.34 -9.05
N SER A 49 8.15 1.72 -10.15
CA SER A 49 9.32 2.16 -10.88
C SER A 49 9.13 3.59 -11.43
N ALA A 50 10.24 4.26 -11.74
CA ALA A 50 10.21 5.59 -12.32
C ALA A 50 9.49 5.61 -13.67
N GLN A 51 9.63 4.54 -14.48
CA GLN A 51 8.95 4.42 -15.76
C GLN A 51 7.43 4.31 -15.60
N GLU A 52 6.98 3.49 -14.66
CA GLU A 52 5.55 3.36 -14.38
C GLU A 52 4.97 4.71 -13.91
N PHE A 53 5.69 5.39 -13.04
CA PHE A 53 5.27 6.69 -12.50
C PHE A 53 5.18 7.75 -13.59
N ALA A 54 6.15 7.77 -14.51
CA ALA A 54 6.17 8.72 -15.63
C ALA A 54 5.01 8.47 -16.61
N ALA A 55 4.56 7.22 -16.75
CA ALA A 55 3.47 6.85 -17.65
C ALA A 55 2.09 7.24 -17.10
N GLY A 56 1.96 7.45 -15.79
CA GLY A 56 0.72 7.87 -15.16
C GLY A 56 0.87 7.85 -13.65
N GLN A 57 0.35 8.89 -12.99
CA GLN A 57 0.51 9.05 -11.55
C GLN A 57 -0.66 9.82 -10.94
N ALA A 58 -0.90 9.64 -9.66
CA ALA A 58 -1.88 10.44 -8.94
C ALA A 58 -1.29 11.80 -8.59
N PRO A 59 -2.07 12.88 -8.68
CA PRO A 59 -1.57 14.22 -8.32
C PRO A 59 -1.08 14.25 -6.86
N GLY A 60 0.01 14.96 -6.65
CA GLY A 60 0.57 15.16 -5.31
C GLY A 60 1.37 14.00 -4.75
N THR A 61 1.60 12.95 -5.53
CA THR A 61 2.44 11.83 -5.10
C THR A 61 3.92 12.09 -5.44
N ILE A 62 4.80 11.58 -4.59
CA ILE A 62 6.22 11.53 -4.87
C ILE A 62 6.59 10.09 -5.22
N ASN A 63 7.55 9.92 -6.12
CA ASN A 63 8.00 8.60 -6.53
C ASN A 63 9.30 8.22 -5.82
N ILE A 64 9.23 7.17 -5.01
CA ILE A 64 10.41 6.54 -4.43
C ILE A 64 10.29 5.04 -4.70
N PRO A 65 10.90 4.53 -5.77
CA PRO A 65 10.80 3.10 -6.10
C PRO A 65 11.21 2.21 -4.92
N LEU A 66 10.52 1.10 -4.74
CA LEU A 66 10.76 0.20 -3.60
C LEU A 66 12.23 -0.16 -3.39
N PRO A 67 13.02 -0.50 -4.44
CA PRO A 67 14.44 -0.82 -4.23
C PRO A 67 15.28 0.34 -3.68
N GLU A 68 14.83 1.58 -3.87
CA GLU A 68 15.54 2.78 -3.42
C GLU A 68 15.04 3.27 -2.07
N LEU A 69 13.89 2.77 -1.60
CA LEU A 69 13.22 3.31 -0.42
C LEU A 69 14.13 3.31 0.82
N GLY A 70 14.85 2.21 1.05
CA GLY A 70 15.72 2.07 2.21
C GLY A 70 16.81 3.14 2.31
N SER A 71 17.31 3.61 1.17
CA SER A 71 18.35 4.64 1.12
C SER A 71 17.78 6.07 1.03
N ARG A 72 16.48 6.21 0.89
CA ARG A 72 15.81 7.50 0.71
C ARG A 72 14.78 7.82 1.79
N LEU A 73 14.89 7.17 2.94
CA LEU A 73 13.95 7.39 4.07
C LEU A 73 13.97 8.83 4.56
N HIS A 74 15.09 9.52 4.41
CA HIS A 74 15.23 10.92 4.80
C HIS A 74 14.34 11.88 4.00
N GLU A 75 13.82 11.44 2.87
CA GLU A 75 12.90 12.25 2.05
C GLU A 75 11.46 12.20 2.56
N ILE A 76 11.17 11.32 3.54
CA ILE A 76 9.83 11.15 4.09
C ILE A 76 9.79 11.72 5.50
N PRO A 77 8.91 12.71 5.78
CA PRO A 77 8.75 13.24 7.12
C PRO A 77 8.26 12.19 8.10
N ARG A 78 8.84 12.13 9.28
CA ARG A 78 8.48 11.15 10.31
C ARG A 78 7.26 11.56 11.15
N ASN A 79 6.93 12.83 11.13
CA ASN A 79 5.84 13.39 11.92
C ASN A 79 4.54 13.58 11.13
N ALA A 80 4.48 13.08 9.91
CA ALA A 80 3.29 13.17 9.07
C ALA A 80 2.79 11.76 8.73
N PRO A 81 1.48 11.58 8.48
CA PRO A 81 0.98 10.32 7.95
C PRO A 81 1.61 10.03 6.58
N VAL A 82 1.90 8.77 6.29
CA VAL A 82 2.42 8.33 5.00
C VAL A 82 1.41 7.41 4.36
N VAL A 83 1.03 7.71 3.12
CA VAL A 83 0.15 6.85 2.33
C VAL A 83 0.95 6.31 1.16
N LEU A 84 1.04 4.98 1.09
CA LEU A 84 1.80 4.28 0.07
C LEU A 84 0.89 3.70 -0.98
N CYS A 85 1.33 3.73 -2.23
CA CYS A 85 0.64 3.07 -3.34
C CYS A 85 1.65 2.41 -4.28
N CYS A 86 1.15 1.47 -5.07
CA CYS A 86 1.89 0.86 -6.18
C CYS A 86 0.89 0.44 -7.25
N ALA A 87 1.21 -0.52 -8.11
CA ALA A 87 0.27 -0.97 -9.15
C ALA A 87 -0.90 -1.75 -8.56
N SER A 88 -0.65 -2.64 -7.60
CA SER A 88 -1.67 -3.54 -7.03
C SER A 88 -1.69 -3.61 -5.50
N GLY A 89 -0.75 -2.98 -4.83
CA GLY A 89 -0.63 -2.98 -3.37
C GLY A 89 0.41 -3.92 -2.79
N THR A 90 1.04 -4.78 -3.59
CA THR A 90 2.04 -5.74 -3.10
C THR A 90 3.35 -5.03 -2.74
N ARG A 91 3.89 -4.24 -3.66
CA ARG A 91 5.12 -3.47 -3.39
C ARG A 91 4.91 -2.45 -2.27
N SER A 92 3.77 -1.79 -2.26
CA SER A 92 3.44 -0.83 -1.20
C SER A 92 3.23 -1.51 0.16
N GLY A 93 2.76 -2.76 0.17
CA GLY A 93 2.71 -3.56 1.39
C GLY A 93 4.09 -3.82 1.96
N MET A 94 5.05 -4.17 1.12
CA MET A 94 6.44 -4.35 1.51
C MET A 94 7.07 -3.04 1.99
N ALA A 95 6.76 -1.95 1.30
CA ALA A 95 7.22 -0.62 1.69
C ALA A 95 6.71 -0.23 3.07
N LYS A 96 5.44 -0.54 3.36
CA LYS A 96 4.86 -0.29 4.68
C LYS A 96 5.62 -1.00 5.79
N LEU A 97 5.96 -2.27 5.58
CA LEU A 97 6.75 -3.04 6.53
C LEU A 97 8.13 -2.42 6.74
N LEU A 98 8.78 -2.01 5.65
CA LEU A 98 10.09 -1.37 5.71
C LEU A 98 10.04 -0.05 6.51
N LEU A 99 9.05 0.78 6.25
CA LEU A 99 8.89 2.05 6.96
C LEU A 99 8.63 1.82 8.44
N ARG A 100 7.73 0.89 8.79
CA ARG A 100 7.45 0.58 10.19
C ARG A 100 8.68 0.06 10.92
N LYS A 101 9.47 -0.78 10.26
CA LYS A 101 10.74 -1.28 10.82
C LYS A 101 11.71 -0.13 11.12
N ASN A 102 11.62 0.95 10.36
CA ASN A 102 12.49 2.11 10.51
C ASN A 102 11.88 3.24 11.33
N GLY A 103 10.84 2.95 12.11
CA GLY A 103 10.30 3.88 13.09
C GLY A 103 9.15 4.78 12.61
N PHE A 104 8.68 4.61 11.39
CA PHE A 104 7.49 5.30 10.90
C PHE A 104 6.26 4.64 11.49
N ARG A 105 5.40 5.40 12.17
CA ARG A 105 4.26 4.85 12.92
C ARG A 105 2.94 4.94 12.16
N ASP A 106 2.69 6.05 11.49
CA ASP A 106 1.43 6.31 10.81
C ASP A 106 1.59 6.08 9.31
N VAL A 107 1.55 4.81 8.91
CA VAL A 107 1.77 4.37 7.53
C VAL A 107 0.59 3.57 7.04
N HIS A 108 0.07 3.95 5.88
CA HIS A 108 -1.10 3.32 5.27
C HIS A 108 -0.80 2.86 3.85
N ASN A 109 -1.29 1.69 3.49
CA ASN A 109 -1.18 1.15 2.13
C ASN A 109 -2.55 1.23 1.45
N VAL A 110 -2.71 2.14 0.49
CA VAL A 110 -3.97 2.29 -0.24
C VAL A 110 -4.14 1.24 -1.34
N GLY A 111 -3.04 0.60 -1.74
CA GLY A 111 -3.05 -0.38 -2.82
C GLY A 111 -2.72 0.25 -4.17
N ALA A 112 -3.64 0.17 -5.12
CA ALA A 112 -3.41 0.71 -6.45
C ALA A 112 -3.38 2.25 -6.45
N TRP A 113 -2.41 2.81 -7.17
CA TRP A 113 -2.24 4.27 -7.29
C TRP A 113 -3.46 4.97 -7.89
N THR A 114 -4.24 4.24 -8.71
CA THR A 114 -5.46 4.78 -9.32
C THR A 114 -6.49 5.19 -8.28
N LYS A 115 -6.46 4.60 -7.11
CA LYS A 115 -7.36 4.97 -6.01
C LYS A 115 -7.03 6.35 -5.44
N LEU A 116 -5.75 6.73 -5.45
CA LEU A 116 -5.34 8.08 -5.08
C LEU A 116 -5.73 9.10 -6.17
N ALA A 117 -5.69 8.68 -7.43
CA ALA A 117 -6.06 9.55 -8.53
C ALA A 117 -7.55 9.90 -8.53
N GLN A 118 -8.39 9.05 -7.93
CA GLN A 118 -9.84 9.24 -7.83
C GLN A 118 -10.26 9.98 -6.56
N SER A 119 -9.36 10.23 -5.65
CA SER A 119 -9.69 10.83 -4.35
C SER A 119 -9.62 12.36 -4.31
#